data_ab6c9b7a5b321771636678965064284a
#
_entry.id   ab6c9b7a5b321771636678965064284a
#
_cell.length_a   1.000
_cell.length_b   1.000
_cell.length_c   1.000
_cell.angle_alpha   90.00
_cell.angle_beta   90.00
_cell.angle_gamma   90.00
#
_symmetry.space_group_name_H-M   'P 1'
#
loop_
_entity.id
_entity.type
_entity.pdbx_description
1 polymer ?
#
loop_
_entity_poly.entity_id
_entity_poly.type
_entity_poly.pdbx_seq_one_letter_code
_entity_poly.pdbx_strand_id
1 'polypeptide(L)'
;MATVTDINQSQTSRVAKVKPSSTDFMEVGSTGLNQTAGIVNDDFLRQLQGKQAYANYREMADNDPVVGAMLHAIEMIVRSVDWSVEPSNRDDPRAIEEAQFISTCINDMSTSWDDTLASILTFLVYGFSYHEIVYKYRNGYTDDAATRSKYNDGRVGWRKLPIRAQDTVQRWDMDDNGGIRGMYQMDPHAPDKGLVYLPIEKCLLFRTTTKMNNPQGRSILRNAFVPWYYKRRIQEIEAIGIERDLAGMPVAYVPPQLLSNNASADERAALSAIKQIVRNIKRDEQEGIVFPLAYDPDTKLPAYDLKLLSTGGRRQFDTNQIVTRYDQRITMTVLADFLLLGHEGIGTQALSVSKIELFLTSLNAYLSNISETFNSYAIPRLMRLNGVSEELSPALTYSPPKNIDLEGVAKFITSLAQAGAPLFPDQDLENYLRGMAGLPQGQAEEV
;
A
#
# COMPACT_ATOMS: atom_id res chain seq x y z
N MET A 1 3.26 -63.67 57.38
CA MET A 1 4.25 -63.56 56.31
C MET A 1 3.51 -63.69 54.98
N ALA A 2 3.18 -62.62 54.32
CA ALA A 2 2.59 -62.62 53.00
C ALA A 2 3.43 -61.68 52.12
N THR A 3 4.04 -62.31 51.15
CA THR A 3 4.97 -61.74 50.21
C THR A 3 4.27 -60.78 49.23
N VAL A 4 4.86 -59.59 49.11
CA VAL A 4 4.53 -58.58 48.09
C VAL A 4 5.26 -58.99 46.79
N THR A 5 4.53 -59.25 45.73
CA THR A 5 5.14 -59.38 44.40
C THR A 5 4.19 -58.87 43.32
N ASP A 6 4.70 -57.94 42.51
CA ASP A 6 4.32 -57.59 41.16
C ASP A 6 3.02 -56.79 40.90
N ILE A 7 3.14 -55.50 41.04
CA ILE A 7 2.35 -54.56 40.24
C ILE A 7 3.33 -53.79 39.32
N ASN A 8 3.57 -54.29 38.15
CA ASN A 8 4.15 -53.51 37.06
C ASN A 8 3.89 -54.21 35.71
N GLN A 9 2.65 -54.12 35.24
CA GLN A 9 2.36 -54.28 33.82
C GLN A 9 1.84 -52.92 33.32
N SER A 10 2.78 -52.15 32.79
CA SER A 10 2.48 -50.97 31.98
C SER A 10 1.72 -51.43 30.73
N GLN A 11 0.39 -51.25 30.75
CA GLN A 11 -0.43 -51.33 29.55
C GLN A 11 -0.08 -50.09 28.67
N THR A 12 0.93 -50.26 27.80
CA THR A 12 1.05 -49.43 26.61
C THR A 12 -0.18 -49.73 25.74
N SER A 13 -1.22 -48.91 25.88
CA SER A 13 -2.32 -48.90 24.94
C SER A 13 -1.76 -48.53 23.55
N ARG A 14 -1.60 -49.56 22.70
CA ARG A 14 -1.36 -49.35 21.28
C ARG A 14 -2.55 -48.57 20.72
N VAL A 15 -2.40 -47.27 20.56
CA VAL A 15 -3.33 -46.46 19.76
C VAL A 15 -3.39 -47.12 18.38
N ALA A 16 -4.54 -47.75 18.08
CA ALA A 16 -4.76 -48.34 16.78
C ALA A 16 -4.60 -47.27 15.73
N LYS A 17 -3.62 -47.42 14.82
CA LYS A 17 -3.48 -46.53 13.67
C LYS A 17 -4.74 -46.68 12.84
N VAL A 18 -5.63 -45.69 12.95
CA VAL A 18 -6.79 -45.60 12.06
C VAL A 18 -6.23 -45.38 10.66
N LYS A 19 -6.60 -46.23 9.71
CA LYS A 19 -6.26 -46.01 8.29
C LYS A 19 -7.03 -44.79 7.84
N PRO A 20 -6.33 -43.74 7.35
CA PRO A 20 -7.01 -42.54 6.86
C PRO A 20 -7.94 -42.92 5.71
N SER A 21 -9.13 -42.33 5.70
CA SER A 21 -10.10 -42.45 4.60
C SER A 21 -9.65 -41.55 3.44
N SER A 22 -10.16 -41.78 2.24
CA SER A 22 -9.91 -40.90 1.10
C SER A 22 -10.36 -39.47 1.36
N THR A 23 -11.38 -39.30 2.20
CA THR A 23 -11.92 -37.98 2.60
C THR A 23 -10.97 -37.20 3.51
N ASP A 24 -10.08 -37.90 4.25
CA ASP A 24 -9.11 -37.20 5.13
C ASP A 24 -8.03 -36.45 4.36
N PHE A 25 -7.84 -36.79 3.08
CA PHE A 25 -6.84 -36.14 2.19
C PHE A 25 -7.46 -35.16 1.17
N MET A 26 -8.78 -35.06 1.14
CA MET A 26 -9.49 -34.21 0.17
C MET A 26 -10.18 -33.06 0.90
N GLU A 27 -10.04 -31.86 0.36
CA GLU A 27 -10.83 -30.72 0.80
C GLU A 27 -12.29 -30.91 0.33
N VAL A 28 -13.24 -30.89 1.26
CA VAL A 28 -14.67 -31.17 1.00
C VAL A 28 -15.49 -29.87 0.99
N GLY A 29 -15.01 -28.84 1.68
CA GLY A 29 -15.69 -27.55 1.79
C GLY A 29 -15.15 -26.51 0.82
N SER A 30 -15.73 -25.31 0.83
CA SER A 30 -15.23 -24.15 0.11
C SER A 30 -14.86 -23.02 1.06
N THR A 31 -14.03 -22.07 0.61
CA THR A 31 -13.58 -20.93 1.43
C THR A 31 -14.71 -19.95 1.78
N GLY A 32 -15.85 -20.01 1.08
CA GLY A 32 -17.00 -19.13 1.32
C GLY A 32 -16.78 -17.69 0.84
N LEU A 33 -15.81 -17.44 -0.05
CA LEU A 33 -15.57 -16.14 -0.65
C LEU A 33 -16.78 -15.72 -1.51
N ASN A 34 -17.29 -14.50 -1.29
CA ASN A 34 -18.35 -13.96 -2.12
C ASN A 34 -17.82 -13.55 -3.49
N GLN A 35 -18.04 -14.40 -4.48
CA GLN A 35 -17.62 -14.21 -5.86
C GLN A 35 -18.68 -14.67 -6.86
N THR A 36 -18.67 -14.07 -8.04
CA THR A 36 -19.53 -14.47 -9.15
C THR A 36 -18.68 -14.58 -10.42
N ALA A 37 -18.55 -15.80 -10.97
CA ALA A 37 -17.77 -16.07 -12.18
C ALA A 37 -16.31 -15.53 -12.14
N GLY A 38 -15.68 -15.62 -10.98
CA GLY A 38 -14.31 -15.13 -10.74
C GLY A 38 -14.19 -13.64 -10.44
N ILE A 39 -15.30 -12.91 -10.36
CA ILE A 39 -15.33 -11.52 -9.91
C ILE A 39 -15.62 -11.50 -8.40
N VAL A 40 -14.67 -10.96 -7.64
CA VAL A 40 -14.80 -10.85 -6.18
C VAL A 40 -15.66 -9.66 -5.81
N ASN A 41 -16.68 -9.89 -4.96
CA ASN A 41 -17.64 -8.89 -4.49
C ASN A 41 -17.74 -8.88 -2.96
N ASP A 42 -16.59 -9.00 -2.28
CA ASP A 42 -16.54 -9.22 -0.83
C ASP A 42 -16.63 -7.92 -0.01
N ASP A 43 -16.51 -6.74 -0.63
CA ASP A 43 -16.61 -5.46 0.08
C ASP A 43 -18.07 -5.01 0.24
N PHE A 44 -18.38 -4.46 1.43
CA PHE A 44 -19.69 -3.91 1.75
C PHE A 44 -20.01 -2.63 0.94
N LEU A 45 -19.00 -1.80 0.67
CA LEU A 45 -19.17 -0.55 -0.06
C LEU A 45 -19.02 -0.81 -1.57
N ARG A 46 -20.06 -0.50 -2.34
CA ARG A 46 -20.03 -0.63 -3.81
C ARG A 46 -18.89 0.16 -4.47
N GLN A 47 -18.51 1.30 -3.89
CA GLN A 47 -17.39 2.13 -4.33
C GLN A 47 -16.04 1.43 -4.18
N LEU A 48 -15.96 0.38 -3.35
CA LEU A 48 -14.76 -0.41 -3.10
C LEU A 48 -14.86 -1.83 -3.68
N GLN A 49 -15.67 -2.00 -4.72
CA GLN A 49 -15.79 -3.26 -5.47
C GLN A 49 -15.20 -3.11 -6.88
N GLY A 50 -14.52 -4.16 -7.36
CA GLY A 50 -14.00 -4.26 -8.71
C GLY A 50 -13.10 -3.08 -9.12
N LYS A 51 -13.20 -2.66 -10.38
CA LYS A 51 -12.36 -1.57 -10.94
C LYS A 51 -12.56 -0.21 -10.25
N GLN A 52 -13.75 0.04 -9.69
CA GLN A 52 -14.02 1.28 -8.97
C GLN A 52 -13.17 1.37 -7.70
N ALA A 53 -12.93 0.25 -7.01
CA ALA A 53 -12.05 0.21 -5.85
C ALA A 53 -10.62 0.66 -6.21
N TYR A 54 -10.07 0.16 -7.31
CA TYR A 54 -8.71 0.51 -7.74
C TYR A 54 -8.60 2.00 -8.12
N ALA A 55 -9.62 2.56 -8.78
CA ALA A 55 -9.66 3.99 -9.09
C ALA A 55 -9.68 4.84 -7.82
N ASN A 56 -10.50 4.48 -6.83
CA ASN A 56 -10.58 5.20 -5.56
C ASN A 56 -9.29 5.08 -4.74
N TYR A 57 -8.69 3.89 -4.65
CA TYR A 57 -7.42 3.71 -3.94
C TYR A 57 -6.28 4.48 -4.60
N ARG A 58 -6.25 4.51 -5.94
CA ARG A 58 -5.29 5.34 -6.69
C ARG A 58 -5.50 6.83 -6.39
N GLU A 59 -6.74 7.30 -6.41
CA GLU A 59 -7.05 8.69 -6.10
C GLU A 59 -6.64 9.08 -4.67
N MET A 60 -6.85 8.18 -3.70
CA MET A 60 -6.37 8.38 -2.33
C MET A 60 -4.85 8.46 -2.25
N ALA A 61 -4.15 7.55 -2.94
CA ALA A 61 -2.69 7.47 -2.89
C ALA A 61 -2.02 8.65 -3.60
N ASP A 62 -2.55 9.08 -4.75
CA ASP A 62 -1.91 10.07 -5.62
C ASP A 62 -2.27 11.51 -5.25
N ASN A 63 -3.47 11.75 -4.70
CA ASN A 63 -3.99 13.10 -4.50
C ASN A 63 -4.13 13.53 -3.04
N ASP A 64 -4.15 12.60 -2.07
CA ASP A 64 -4.20 12.99 -0.65
C ASP A 64 -2.79 13.07 -0.07
N PRO A 65 -2.35 14.27 0.40
CA PRO A 65 -0.99 14.46 0.87
C PRO A 65 -0.64 13.62 2.10
N VAL A 66 -1.61 13.33 2.97
CA VAL A 66 -1.39 12.52 4.18
C VAL A 66 -1.25 11.05 3.82
N VAL A 67 -2.12 10.55 2.92
CA VAL A 67 -2.03 9.18 2.41
C VAL A 67 -0.72 8.98 1.63
N GLY A 68 -0.38 9.93 0.75
CA GLY A 68 0.86 9.88 -0.03
C GLY A 68 2.10 9.86 0.85
N ALA A 69 2.18 10.75 1.86
CA ALA A 69 3.30 10.79 2.80
C ALA A 69 3.44 9.49 3.60
N MET A 70 2.32 8.93 4.04
CA MET A 70 2.27 7.67 4.77
C MET A 70 2.78 6.49 3.92
N LEU A 71 2.30 6.36 2.68
CA LEU A 71 2.73 5.31 1.76
C LEU A 71 4.21 5.47 1.39
N HIS A 72 4.67 6.70 1.16
CA HIS A 72 6.06 6.99 0.88
C HIS A 72 6.97 6.61 2.05
N ALA A 73 6.57 6.92 3.30
CA ALA A 73 7.33 6.52 4.49
C ALA A 73 7.45 4.99 4.59
N ILE A 74 6.36 4.25 4.33
CA ILE A 74 6.37 2.78 4.29
C ILE A 74 7.34 2.28 3.22
N GLU A 75 7.25 2.82 2.00
CA GLU A 75 8.11 2.42 0.88
C GLU A 75 9.59 2.67 1.20
N MET A 76 9.94 3.84 1.72
CA MET A 76 11.31 4.19 2.10
C MET A 76 11.87 3.22 3.13
N ILE A 77 11.12 2.90 4.18
CA ILE A 77 11.57 1.96 5.22
C ILE A 77 11.74 0.55 4.65
N VAL A 78 10.79 0.05 3.86
CA VAL A 78 10.87 -1.30 3.28
C VAL A 78 12.03 -1.42 2.28
N ARG A 79 12.30 -0.38 1.50
CA ARG A 79 13.43 -0.35 0.55
C ARG A 79 14.79 -0.18 1.22
N SER A 80 14.84 0.38 2.43
CA SER A 80 16.08 0.49 3.22
C SER A 80 16.50 -0.79 3.92
N VAL A 81 15.68 -1.84 3.85
CA VAL A 81 15.96 -3.13 4.49
C VAL A 81 16.99 -3.92 3.68
N ASP A 82 17.98 -4.48 4.37
CA ASP A 82 18.97 -5.36 3.75
C ASP A 82 18.36 -6.76 3.53
N TRP A 83 18.33 -7.17 2.26
CA TRP A 83 17.91 -8.51 1.85
C TRP A 83 19.10 -9.41 1.64
N SER A 84 19.04 -10.62 2.16
CA SER A 84 20.07 -11.64 2.03
C SER A 84 19.49 -13.01 1.68
N VAL A 85 20.32 -13.88 1.16
CA VAL A 85 19.93 -15.26 0.84
C VAL A 85 20.73 -16.19 1.74
N GLU A 86 20.04 -16.93 2.58
CA GLU A 86 20.65 -17.87 3.50
C GLU A 86 20.61 -19.29 2.95
N PRO A 87 21.71 -20.06 3.07
CA PRO A 87 21.72 -21.47 2.68
C PRO A 87 20.86 -22.31 3.62
N SER A 88 20.26 -23.39 3.10
CA SER A 88 19.49 -24.34 3.90
C SER A 88 20.35 -25.03 4.99
N ASN A 89 21.64 -25.19 4.71
CA ASN A 89 22.65 -25.68 5.66
C ASN A 89 23.94 -24.90 5.48
N ARG A 90 24.42 -24.24 6.54
CA ARG A 90 25.67 -23.45 6.53
C ARG A 90 26.93 -24.30 6.46
N ASP A 91 26.85 -25.59 6.79
CA ASP A 91 27.97 -26.51 6.78
C ASP A 91 28.07 -27.31 5.45
N ASP A 92 27.06 -27.26 4.58
CA ASP A 92 27.10 -27.94 3.28
C ASP A 92 27.55 -26.95 2.17
N PRO A 93 28.73 -27.17 1.55
CA PRO A 93 29.22 -26.31 0.47
C PRO A 93 28.22 -26.19 -0.71
N ARG A 94 27.44 -27.24 -0.99
CA ARG A 94 26.41 -27.22 -2.07
C ARG A 94 25.27 -26.28 -1.73
N ALA A 95 24.84 -26.28 -0.47
CA ALA A 95 23.78 -25.37 -0.03
C ALA A 95 24.27 -23.89 -0.09
N ILE A 96 25.54 -23.64 0.24
CA ILE A 96 26.17 -22.33 0.13
C ILE A 96 26.20 -21.86 -1.35
N GLU A 97 26.61 -22.78 -2.27
CA GLU A 97 26.63 -22.48 -3.70
C GLU A 97 25.25 -22.12 -4.23
N GLU A 98 24.21 -22.84 -3.82
CA GLU A 98 22.83 -22.54 -4.23
C GLU A 98 22.31 -21.21 -3.65
N ALA A 99 22.70 -20.85 -2.44
CA ALA A 99 22.39 -19.53 -1.87
C ALA A 99 23.07 -18.40 -2.66
N GLN A 100 24.33 -18.56 -3.01
CA GLN A 100 25.05 -17.61 -3.87
C GLN A 100 24.40 -17.52 -5.26
N PHE A 101 23.99 -18.64 -5.83
CA PHE A 101 23.30 -18.66 -7.10
C PHE A 101 22.00 -17.84 -7.07
N ILE A 102 21.14 -18.01 -6.06
CA ILE A 102 19.91 -17.22 -5.92
C ILE A 102 20.24 -15.73 -5.73
N SER A 103 21.22 -15.38 -4.90
CA SER A 103 21.67 -13.99 -4.73
C SER A 103 22.12 -13.38 -6.05
N THR A 104 22.88 -14.13 -6.86
CA THR A 104 23.29 -13.66 -8.19
C THR A 104 22.12 -13.56 -9.16
N CYS A 105 21.08 -14.39 -9.06
CA CYS A 105 19.89 -14.30 -9.89
C CYS A 105 19.10 -13.02 -9.63
N ILE A 106 19.00 -12.58 -8.37
CA ILE A 106 18.37 -11.29 -8.00
C ILE A 106 19.13 -10.14 -8.66
N ASN A 107 20.46 -10.15 -8.58
CA ASN A 107 21.33 -9.10 -9.13
C ASN A 107 21.46 -9.11 -10.66
N ASP A 108 21.06 -10.21 -11.31
CA ASP A 108 21.13 -10.39 -12.78
C ASP A 108 19.80 -10.09 -13.49
N MET A 109 18.76 -9.69 -12.75
CA MET A 109 17.50 -9.26 -13.36
C MET A 109 17.70 -8.02 -14.22
N SER A 110 16.83 -7.84 -15.22
CA SER A 110 16.81 -6.64 -16.09
C SER A 110 16.21 -5.41 -15.38
N THR A 111 15.53 -5.60 -14.27
CA THR A 111 15.00 -4.57 -13.35
C THR A 111 15.75 -4.66 -12.04
N SER A 112 15.99 -3.55 -11.36
CA SER A 112 16.62 -3.58 -10.05
C SER A 112 15.75 -4.31 -9.02
N TRP A 113 16.36 -4.80 -7.96
CA TRP A 113 15.62 -5.36 -6.84
C TRP A 113 14.71 -4.33 -6.19
N ASP A 114 15.21 -3.10 -6.02
CA ASP A 114 14.45 -1.97 -5.46
C ASP A 114 13.22 -1.61 -6.29
N ASP A 115 13.32 -1.56 -7.63
CA ASP A 115 12.18 -1.32 -8.51
C ASP A 115 11.16 -2.46 -8.44
N THR A 116 11.68 -3.69 -8.28
CA THR A 116 10.83 -4.87 -8.09
C THR A 116 10.08 -4.79 -6.76
N LEU A 117 10.76 -4.41 -5.67
CA LEU A 117 10.13 -4.18 -4.36
C LEU A 117 9.09 -3.06 -4.41
N ALA A 118 9.40 -1.92 -5.05
CA ALA A 118 8.45 -0.83 -5.22
C ALA A 118 7.18 -1.30 -5.95
N SER A 119 7.34 -2.12 -7.00
CA SER A 119 6.21 -2.71 -7.72
C SER A 119 5.42 -3.72 -6.86
N ILE A 120 6.11 -4.53 -6.04
CA ILE A 120 5.47 -5.45 -5.10
C ILE A 120 4.65 -4.67 -4.08
N LEU A 121 5.19 -3.59 -3.50
CA LEU A 121 4.55 -2.78 -2.47
C LEU A 121 3.21 -2.16 -2.88
N THR A 122 2.88 -2.15 -4.16
CA THR A 122 1.54 -1.76 -4.61
C THR A 122 0.44 -2.65 -4.02
N PHE A 123 0.80 -3.86 -3.50
CA PHE A 123 -0.16 -4.69 -2.78
C PHE A 123 -0.73 -4.03 -1.52
N LEU A 124 -0.02 -3.09 -0.92
CA LEU A 124 -0.51 -2.31 0.21
C LEU A 124 -1.68 -1.40 -0.21
N VAL A 125 -1.54 -0.73 -1.35
CA VAL A 125 -2.55 0.18 -1.89
C VAL A 125 -3.78 -0.57 -2.38
N TYR A 126 -3.58 -1.64 -3.16
CA TYR A 126 -4.68 -2.34 -3.83
C TYR A 126 -5.15 -3.62 -3.11
N GLY A 127 -4.41 -4.06 -2.08
CA GLY A 127 -4.66 -5.32 -1.39
C GLY A 127 -3.86 -6.49 -1.94
N PHE A 128 -3.45 -6.46 -3.20
CA PHE A 128 -2.63 -7.47 -3.85
C PHE A 128 -1.71 -6.88 -4.93
N SER A 129 -0.65 -7.61 -5.26
CA SER A 129 0.11 -7.43 -6.49
C SER A 129 0.40 -8.79 -7.14
N TYR A 130 0.31 -8.85 -8.47
CA TYR A 130 0.46 -10.08 -9.26
C TYR A 130 1.60 -9.92 -10.23
N HIS A 131 2.65 -10.73 -10.08
CA HIS A 131 3.88 -10.63 -10.84
C HIS A 131 4.10 -11.89 -11.67
N GLU A 132 4.29 -11.75 -12.97
CA GLU A 132 4.66 -12.87 -13.81
C GLU A 132 6.15 -13.14 -13.70
N ILE A 133 6.55 -14.42 -13.54
CA ILE A 133 7.94 -14.81 -13.53
C ILE A 133 8.41 -15.02 -14.97
N VAL A 134 9.39 -14.23 -15.39
CA VAL A 134 10.04 -14.37 -16.69
C VAL A 134 11.46 -14.88 -16.48
N TYR A 135 11.77 -16.02 -17.02
CA TYR A 135 13.09 -16.65 -16.92
C TYR A 135 14.00 -16.29 -18.10
N LYS A 136 15.31 -16.51 -17.95
CA LYS A 136 16.34 -16.47 -19.00
C LYS A 136 17.38 -17.55 -18.73
N TYR A 137 18.09 -17.97 -19.79
CA TYR A 137 19.31 -18.74 -19.62
C TYR A 137 20.49 -17.80 -19.32
N ARG A 138 21.36 -18.20 -18.44
CA ARG A 138 22.57 -17.45 -18.03
C ARG A 138 23.76 -17.87 -18.91
N ASN A 139 23.73 -17.41 -20.18
CA ASN A 139 24.71 -17.75 -21.21
C ASN A 139 25.69 -16.59 -21.51
N GLY A 140 25.93 -15.72 -20.54
CA GLY A 140 26.84 -14.58 -20.70
C GLY A 140 26.24 -13.38 -21.43
N TYR A 141 27.11 -12.50 -21.87
CA TYR A 141 26.72 -11.30 -22.61
C TYR A 141 26.34 -11.67 -24.05
N THR A 142 25.11 -11.39 -24.41
CA THR A 142 24.56 -11.53 -25.76
C THR A 142 24.09 -10.16 -26.26
N ASP A 143 23.98 -9.98 -27.58
CA ASP A 143 23.46 -8.76 -28.17
C ASP A 143 21.97 -8.57 -27.89
N ASP A 144 21.22 -9.68 -27.68
CA ASP A 144 19.84 -9.62 -27.26
C ASP A 144 19.71 -9.28 -25.77
N ALA A 145 19.21 -8.07 -25.51
CA ALA A 145 18.93 -7.62 -24.14
C ALA A 145 17.95 -8.54 -23.37
N ALA A 146 17.17 -9.35 -24.09
CA ALA A 146 16.21 -10.28 -23.47
C ALA A 146 16.88 -11.48 -22.82
N THR A 147 18.03 -11.90 -23.34
CA THR A 147 18.76 -13.11 -22.89
C THR A 147 20.10 -12.77 -22.21
N ARG A 148 20.51 -11.50 -22.25
CA ARG A 148 21.75 -11.04 -21.65
C ARG A 148 21.86 -11.39 -20.17
N SER A 149 23.01 -11.96 -19.76
CA SER A 149 23.34 -12.28 -18.39
C SER A 149 24.75 -11.82 -18.05
N LYS A 150 24.99 -11.45 -16.80
CA LYS A 150 26.32 -11.19 -16.26
C LYS A 150 27.11 -12.50 -16.04
N TYR A 151 26.42 -13.65 -16.02
CA TYR A 151 26.95 -14.97 -15.70
C TYR A 151 26.83 -15.90 -16.91
N ASN A 152 27.75 -16.86 -16.99
CA ASN A 152 27.82 -17.84 -18.07
C ASN A 152 27.95 -19.26 -17.48
N ASP A 153 26.97 -19.66 -16.68
CA ASP A 153 26.91 -20.95 -16.03
C ASP A 153 25.89 -21.92 -16.67
N GLY A 154 25.19 -21.48 -17.71
CA GLY A 154 24.18 -22.27 -18.43
C GLY A 154 22.91 -22.56 -17.62
N ARG A 155 22.80 -22.03 -16.41
CA ARG A 155 21.66 -22.22 -15.53
C ARG A 155 20.50 -21.29 -15.93
N VAL A 156 19.29 -21.66 -15.50
CA VAL A 156 18.09 -20.80 -15.63
C VAL A 156 18.08 -19.79 -14.48
N GLY A 157 17.96 -18.51 -14.79
CA GLY A 157 17.78 -17.44 -13.81
C GLY A 157 16.52 -16.61 -14.06
N TRP A 158 16.19 -15.71 -13.14
CA TRP A 158 15.14 -14.73 -13.35
C TRP A 158 15.61 -13.64 -14.32
N ARG A 159 14.81 -13.37 -15.36
CA ARG A 159 15.01 -12.20 -16.21
C ARG A 159 14.37 -10.96 -15.60
N LYS A 160 13.12 -11.05 -15.18
CA LYS A 160 12.34 -9.99 -14.55
C LYS A 160 11.06 -10.56 -13.91
N LEU A 161 10.48 -9.78 -13.00
CA LEU A 161 9.22 -10.08 -12.31
C LEU A 161 8.21 -8.94 -12.57
N PRO A 162 7.74 -8.76 -13.82
CA PRO A 162 6.89 -7.63 -14.17
C PRO A 162 5.52 -7.74 -13.51
N ILE A 163 5.08 -6.63 -12.91
CA ILE A 163 3.74 -6.54 -12.35
C ILE A 163 2.67 -6.60 -13.45
N ARG A 164 1.54 -7.18 -13.13
CA ARG A 164 0.30 -7.10 -13.90
C ARG A 164 -0.61 -6.11 -13.19
N ALA A 165 -0.85 -4.95 -13.82
CA ALA A 165 -1.59 -3.86 -13.20
C ALA A 165 -2.98 -4.34 -12.74
N GLN A 166 -3.37 -3.95 -11.53
CA GLN A 166 -4.57 -4.44 -10.87
C GLN A 166 -5.86 -4.07 -11.63
N ASP A 167 -5.89 -2.93 -12.28
CA ASP A 167 -7.01 -2.46 -13.10
C ASP A 167 -7.20 -3.24 -14.41
N THR A 168 -6.18 -4.00 -14.82
CA THR A 168 -6.24 -4.90 -16.00
C THR A 168 -6.81 -6.27 -15.68
N VAL A 169 -6.94 -6.64 -14.40
CA VAL A 169 -7.57 -7.89 -13.97
C VAL A 169 -9.05 -7.87 -14.29
N GLN A 170 -9.52 -8.85 -15.06
CA GLN A 170 -10.93 -8.99 -15.41
C GLN A 170 -11.65 -9.95 -14.48
N ARG A 171 -11.06 -11.11 -14.23
CA ARG A 171 -11.58 -12.12 -13.32
C ARG A 171 -10.49 -13.06 -12.85
N TRP A 172 -10.74 -13.70 -11.74
CA TRP A 172 -9.90 -14.77 -11.18
C TRP A 172 -10.39 -16.13 -11.66
N ASP A 173 -9.48 -17.07 -11.80
CA ASP A 173 -9.77 -18.48 -12.00
C ASP A 173 -9.55 -19.20 -10.66
N MET A 174 -10.61 -19.82 -10.16
CA MET A 174 -10.62 -20.52 -8.89
C MET A 174 -11.17 -21.93 -9.09
N ASP A 175 -10.69 -22.87 -8.27
CA ASP A 175 -11.28 -24.20 -8.18
C ASP A 175 -12.58 -24.22 -7.37
N ASP A 176 -13.21 -25.39 -7.29
CA ASP A 176 -14.50 -25.58 -6.60
C ASP A 176 -14.39 -25.33 -5.09
N ASN A 177 -13.21 -25.47 -4.51
CA ASN A 177 -12.94 -25.28 -3.10
C ASN A 177 -12.48 -23.84 -2.77
N GLY A 178 -12.27 -22.99 -3.79
CA GLY A 178 -11.80 -21.63 -3.66
C GLY A 178 -10.28 -21.49 -3.71
N GLY A 179 -9.57 -22.49 -4.20
CA GLY A 179 -8.15 -22.42 -4.53
C GLY A 179 -7.91 -21.55 -5.77
N ILE A 180 -6.87 -20.72 -5.76
CA ILE A 180 -6.55 -19.81 -6.86
C ILE A 180 -5.74 -20.55 -7.92
N ARG A 181 -6.28 -20.66 -9.14
CA ARG A 181 -5.58 -21.26 -10.30
C ARG A 181 -4.86 -20.22 -11.16
N GLY A 182 -5.37 -19.00 -11.20
CA GLY A 182 -4.78 -17.93 -11.99
C GLY A 182 -5.71 -16.74 -12.14
N MET A 183 -5.37 -15.86 -13.09
CA MET A 183 -6.22 -14.73 -13.44
C MET A 183 -6.32 -14.52 -14.95
N TYR A 184 -7.40 -13.87 -15.37
CA TYR A 184 -7.58 -13.39 -16.74
C TYR A 184 -7.31 -11.88 -16.78
N GLN A 185 -6.33 -11.49 -17.58
CA GLN A 185 -5.96 -10.10 -17.83
C GLN A 185 -6.50 -9.63 -19.18
N MET A 186 -6.96 -8.38 -19.24
CA MET A 186 -7.19 -7.68 -20.49
C MET A 186 -6.22 -6.51 -20.59
N ASP A 187 -5.37 -6.50 -21.60
CA ASP A 187 -4.47 -5.38 -21.88
C ASP A 187 -5.25 -4.29 -22.63
N PRO A 188 -5.42 -3.09 -22.05
CA PRO A 188 -6.11 -1.97 -22.69
C PRO A 188 -5.41 -1.49 -23.98
N HIS A 189 -4.10 -1.69 -24.08
CA HIS A 189 -3.28 -1.30 -25.24
C HIS A 189 -3.24 -2.34 -26.35
N ALA A 190 -3.72 -3.55 -26.07
CA ALA A 190 -3.78 -4.64 -27.05
C ALA A 190 -5.10 -5.40 -26.93
N PRO A 191 -6.25 -4.73 -27.14
CA PRO A 191 -7.57 -5.35 -26.98
C PRO A 191 -7.79 -6.52 -27.94
N ASP A 192 -7.12 -6.52 -29.10
CA ASP A 192 -7.19 -7.57 -30.09
C ASP A 192 -6.64 -8.92 -29.61
N LYS A 193 -5.78 -8.92 -28.58
CA LYS A 193 -5.29 -10.15 -27.95
C LYS A 193 -6.35 -10.85 -27.08
N GLY A 194 -7.46 -10.17 -26.81
CA GLY A 194 -8.52 -10.66 -25.94
C GLY A 194 -8.05 -10.86 -24.48
N LEU A 195 -8.67 -11.82 -23.80
CA LEU A 195 -8.31 -12.19 -22.44
C LEU A 195 -7.09 -13.11 -22.43
N VAL A 196 -6.05 -12.71 -21.74
CA VAL A 196 -4.83 -13.50 -21.52
C VAL A 196 -4.93 -14.20 -20.18
N TYR A 197 -4.80 -15.53 -20.16
CA TYR A 197 -4.77 -16.32 -18.94
C TYR A 197 -3.35 -16.38 -18.37
N LEU A 198 -3.22 -16.05 -17.08
CA LEU A 198 -1.95 -16.06 -16.33
C LEU A 198 -2.09 -17.08 -15.18
N PRO A 199 -1.52 -18.30 -15.33
CA PRO A 199 -1.61 -19.32 -14.29
C PRO A 199 -0.78 -18.94 -13.07
N ILE A 200 -1.26 -19.30 -11.88
CA ILE A 200 -0.58 -19.01 -10.60
C ILE A 200 0.81 -19.66 -10.52
N GLU A 201 0.99 -20.79 -11.20
CA GLU A 201 2.26 -21.51 -11.24
C GLU A 201 3.38 -20.71 -11.92
N LYS A 202 3.02 -19.78 -12.80
CA LYS A 202 3.95 -18.88 -13.50
C LYS A 202 4.05 -17.50 -12.82
N CYS A 203 3.34 -17.27 -11.73
CA CYS A 203 3.20 -15.96 -11.13
C CYS A 203 3.48 -15.99 -9.62
N LEU A 204 3.73 -14.81 -9.07
CA LEU A 204 3.77 -14.55 -7.64
C LEU A 204 2.60 -13.66 -7.27
N LEU A 205 1.85 -14.05 -6.27
CA LEU A 205 0.73 -13.28 -5.74
C LEU A 205 1.06 -12.81 -4.32
N PHE A 206 1.29 -11.53 -4.16
CA PHE A 206 1.46 -10.89 -2.86
C PHE A 206 0.11 -10.33 -2.40
N ARG A 207 -0.25 -10.57 -1.13
CA ARG A 207 -1.54 -10.15 -0.57
C ARG A 207 -1.37 -9.63 0.84
N THR A 208 -2.09 -8.60 1.20
CA THR A 208 -2.12 -8.08 2.58
C THR A 208 -2.81 -9.02 3.56
N THR A 209 -3.73 -9.83 3.08
CA THR A 209 -4.46 -10.84 3.87
C THR A 209 -4.89 -12.00 2.98
N THR A 210 -4.98 -13.18 3.58
CA THR A 210 -5.43 -14.42 2.92
C THR A 210 -6.82 -14.85 3.36
N LYS A 211 -7.57 -13.96 4.02
CA LYS A 211 -8.90 -14.27 4.55
C LYS A 211 -9.81 -14.83 3.44
N MET A 212 -10.43 -16.00 3.70
CA MET A 212 -11.27 -16.74 2.74
C MET A 212 -10.57 -17.02 1.40
N ASN A 213 -9.25 -17.07 1.41
CA ASN A 213 -8.41 -17.16 0.20
C ASN A 213 -8.73 -16.12 -0.88
N ASN A 214 -9.14 -14.92 -0.47
CA ASN A 214 -9.42 -13.81 -1.39
C ASN A 214 -8.15 -13.44 -2.17
N PRO A 215 -8.13 -13.55 -3.52
CA PRO A 215 -6.96 -13.21 -4.33
C PRO A 215 -6.65 -11.72 -4.34
N GLN A 216 -7.63 -10.87 -4.08
CA GLN A 216 -7.45 -9.42 -4.05
C GLN A 216 -6.97 -8.90 -2.70
N GLY A 217 -6.84 -9.77 -1.67
CA GLY A 217 -6.45 -9.34 -0.34
C GLY A 217 -7.37 -8.23 0.19
N ARG A 218 -6.80 -7.26 0.90
CA ARG A 218 -7.52 -6.09 1.40
C ARG A 218 -6.58 -4.88 1.45
N SER A 219 -6.90 -3.81 0.74
CA SER A 219 -6.13 -2.56 0.80
C SER A 219 -5.97 -2.05 2.23
N ILE A 220 -4.78 -1.58 2.61
CA ILE A 220 -4.57 -0.89 3.90
C ILE A 220 -5.37 0.42 3.96
N LEU A 221 -5.68 1.00 2.80
CA LEU A 221 -6.49 2.21 2.66
C LEU A 221 -7.99 1.96 2.82
N ARG A 222 -8.42 0.69 2.91
CA ARG A 222 -9.84 0.33 2.99
C ARG A 222 -10.56 1.03 4.15
N ASN A 223 -9.95 1.06 5.32
CA ASN A 223 -10.53 1.70 6.50
C ASN A 223 -10.38 3.22 6.47
N ALA A 224 -9.40 3.75 5.72
CA ALA A 224 -9.18 5.17 5.51
C ALA A 224 -10.15 5.79 4.49
N PHE A 225 -10.85 4.98 3.68
CA PHE A 225 -11.71 5.47 2.60
C PHE A 225 -12.81 6.42 3.09
N VAL A 226 -13.54 6.06 4.13
CA VAL A 226 -14.66 6.88 4.63
C VAL A 226 -14.17 8.21 5.22
N PRO A 227 -13.16 8.27 6.11
CA PRO A 227 -12.55 9.51 6.55
C PRO A 227 -12.05 10.38 5.39
N TRP A 228 -11.34 9.78 4.43
CA TRP A 228 -10.84 10.48 3.24
C TRP A 228 -11.96 11.08 2.39
N TYR A 229 -13.03 10.31 2.13
CA TYR A 229 -14.17 10.77 1.34
C TYR A 229 -14.82 12.01 1.95
N TYR A 230 -15.05 12.02 3.26
CA TYR A 230 -15.65 13.19 3.94
C TYR A 230 -14.64 14.34 4.09
N LYS A 231 -13.37 14.08 4.33
CA LYS A 231 -12.31 15.11 4.32
C LYS A 231 -12.32 15.88 3.00
N ARG A 232 -12.22 15.18 1.88
CA ARG A 232 -12.25 15.75 0.54
C ARG A 232 -13.51 16.59 0.32
N ARG A 233 -14.67 16.06 0.69
CA ARG A 233 -15.92 16.76 0.54
C ARG A 233 -16.00 18.06 1.33
N ILE A 234 -15.43 18.09 2.53
CA ILE A 234 -15.36 19.28 3.37
C ILE A 234 -14.41 20.31 2.75
N GLN A 235 -13.25 19.88 2.26
CA GLN A 235 -12.30 20.78 1.58
C GLN A 235 -12.90 21.40 0.30
N GLU A 236 -13.66 20.64 -0.48
CA GLU A 236 -14.41 21.16 -1.64
C GLU A 236 -15.42 22.23 -1.22
N ILE A 237 -16.23 21.96 -0.18
CA ILE A 237 -17.22 22.91 0.34
C ILE A 237 -16.54 24.15 0.93
N GLU A 238 -15.41 23.98 1.60
CA GLU A 238 -14.61 25.08 2.14
C GLU A 238 -14.11 26.01 1.02
N ALA A 239 -13.52 25.45 -0.03
CA ALA A 239 -13.03 26.19 -1.18
C ALA A 239 -14.16 27.00 -1.84
N ILE A 240 -15.32 26.37 -2.08
CA ILE A 240 -16.53 27.02 -2.61
C ILE A 240 -17.02 28.12 -1.65
N GLY A 241 -16.99 27.86 -0.34
CA GLY A 241 -17.41 28.82 0.68
C GLY A 241 -16.51 30.05 0.70
N ILE A 242 -15.18 29.85 0.63
CA ILE A 242 -14.19 30.93 0.56
C ILE A 242 -14.41 31.76 -0.71
N GLU A 243 -14.55 31.10 -1.87
CA GLU A 243 -14.82 31.81 -3.14
C GLU A 243 -16.08 32.69 -3.03
N ARG A 244 -17.16 32.14 -2.48
CA ARG A 244 -18.44 32.89 -2.29
C ARG A 244 -18.32 34.02 -1.28
N ASP A 245 -17.60 33.82 -0.17
CA ASP A 245 -17.42 34.84 0.86
C ASP A 245 -16.52 35.98 0.37
N LEU A 246 -15.51 35.67 -0.44
CA LEU A 246 -14.61 36.67 -1.04
C LEU A 246 -15.26 37.43 -2.18
N ALA A 247 -16.02 36.76 -3.05
CA ALA A 247 -16.71 37.37 -4.18
C ALA A 247 -18.01 38.07 -3.78
N GLY A 248 -18.63 37.59 -2.68
CA GLY A 248 -20.00 37.95 -2.31
C GLY A 248 -21.07 37.33 -3.24
N MET A 249 -22.30 37.22 -2.77
CA MET A 249 -23.44 36.80 -3.60
C MET A 249 -24.01 38.01 -4.30
N PRO A 250 -23.92 38.14 -5.64
CA PRO A 250 -24.44 39.30 -6.34
C PRO A 250 -25.99 39.29 -6.31
N VAL A 251 -26.54 40.37 -5.81
CA VAL A 251 -28.01 40.62 -5.78
C VAL A 251 -28.29 41.91 -6.52
N ALA A 252 -29.03 41.80 -7.62
CA ALA A 252 -29.51 42.94 -8.35
C ALA A 252 -30.92 43.30 -7.92
N TYR A 253 -31.10 44.52 -7.49
CA TYR A 253 -32.45 45.13 -7.25
C TYR A 253 -32.90 45.80 -8.52
N VAL A 254 -34.08 45.44 -8.97
CA VAL A 254 -34.65 45.93 -10.23
C VAL A 254 -36.10 46.35 -10.01
N PRO A 255 -36.61 47.34 -10.80
CA PRO A 255 -38.02 47.75 -10.73
C PRO A 255 -38.97 46.57 -10.90
N PRO A 256 -40.11 46.52 -10.15
CA PRO A 256 -41.06 45.40 -10.21
C PRO A 256 -41.63 45.16 -11.62
N GLN A 257 -41.72 46.20 -12.45
CA GLN A 257 -42.22 46.13 -13.82
C GLN A 257 -41.41 45.15 -14.69
N LEU A 258 -40.08 45.12 -14.51
CA LEU A 258 -39.19 44.21 -15.25
C LEU A 258 -39.45 42.72 -14.87
N LEU A 259 -39.98 42.46 -13.67
CA LEU A 259 -40.29 41.13 -13.20
C LEU A 259 -41.70 40.67 -13.55
N SER A 260 -42.52 41.57 -14.11
CA SER A 260 -43.92 41.30 -14.50
C SER A 260 -44.00 40.37 -15.71
N ASN A 261 -45.02 39.50 -15.73
CA ASN A 261 -45.33 38.67 -16.89
C ASN A 261 -45.75 39.52 -18.13
N ASN A 262 -46.20 40.76 -17.91
CA ASN A 262 -46.62 41.70 -18.95
C ASN A 262 -45.54 42.69 -19.38
N ALA A 263 -44.29 42.44 -19.00
CA ALA A 263 -43.17 43.28 -19.37
C ALA A 263 -43.00 43.36 -20.91
N SER A 264 -42.70 44.56 -21.42
CA SER A 264 -42.42 44.82 -22.83
C SER A 264 -41.18 44.04 -23.33
N ALA A 265 -40.97 44.01 -24.64
CA ALA A 265 -39.81 43.36 -25.23
C ALA A 265 -38.47 44.00 -24.74
N ASP A 266 -38.44 45.32 -24.61
CA ASP A 266 -37.28 46.09 -24.15
C ASP A 266 -36.99 45.83 -22.66
N GLU A 267 -38.01 45.74 -21.83
CA GLU A 267 -37.91 45.41 -20.40
C GLU A 267 -37.41 44.01 -20.17
N ARG A 268 -37.83 43.03 -20.98
CA ARG A 268 -37.33 41.65 -20.93
C ARG A 268 -35.85 41.56 -21.37
N ALA A 269 -35.49 42.34 -22.39
CA ALA A 269 -34.08 42.41 -22.82
C ALA A 269 -33.21 43.02 -21.73
N ALA A 270 -33.64 44.12 -21.08
CA ALA A 270 -32.94 44.72 -19.95
C ALA A 270 -32.78 43.74 -18.76
N LEU A 271 -33.87 43.04 -18.41
CA LEU A 271 -33.81 42.01 -17.36
C LEU A 271 -32.86 40.86 -17.72
N SER A 272 -32.85 40.45 -18.99
CA SER A 272 -31.92 39.42 -19.48
C SER A 272 -30.46 39.87 -19.37
N ALA A 273 -30.15 41.12 -19.73
CA ALA A 273 -28.80 41.69 -19.59
C ALA A 273 -28.37 41.74 -18.12
N ILE A 274 -29.24 42.21 -17.21
CA ILE A 274 -28.94 42.20 -15.76
C ILE A 274 -28.75 40.79 -15.22
N LYS A 275 -29.59 39.83 -15.61
CA LYS A 275 -29.38 38.43 -15.24
C LYS A 275 -28.05 37.86 -15.75
N GLN A 276 -27.60 38.27 -16.93
CA GLN A 276 -26.32 37.90 -17.49
C GLN A 276 -25.15 38.49 -16.69
N ILE A 277 -25.26 39.77 -16.33
CA ILE A 277 -24.29 40.44 -15.45
C ILE A 277 -24.18 39.72 -14.11
N VAL A 278 -25.30 39.44 -13.43
CA VAL A 278 -25.35 38.73 -12.15
C VAL A 278 -24.74 37.33 -12.25
N ARG A 279 -24.93 36.63 -13.37
CA ARG A 279 -24.34 35.30 -13.61
C ARG A 279 -22.82 35.33 -13.89
N ASN A 280 -22.37 36.38 -14.58
CA ASN A 280 -21.01 36.53 -15.07
C ASN A 280 -20.14 37.41 -14.16
N ILE A 281 -20.67 37.91 -13.04
CA ILE A 281 -19.90 38.57 -12.01
C ILE A 281 -18.95 37.53 -11.37
N LYS A 282 -17.81 37.37 -12.02
CA LYS A 282 -16.63 36.72 -11.47
C LYS A 282 -15.53 37.76 -11.42
N ARG A 283 -14.79 37.76 -10.35
CA ARG A 283 -13.75 38.74 -10.07
C ARG A 283 -12.69 38.85 -11.18
N ASP A 284 -12.55 37.81 -12.00
CA ASP A 284 -11.55 37.70 -13.06
C ASP A 284 -12.09 37.92 -14.48
N GLU A 285 -13.44 37.99 -14.66
CA GLU A 285 -14.05 38.15 -16.01
C GLU A 285 -14.65 39.51 -16.27
N GLN A 286 -14.95 40.31 -15.24
CA GLN A 286 -15.49 41.65 -15.40
C GLN A 286 -14.89 42.65 -14.39
N GLU A 287 -14.12 43.60 -14.86
CA GLU A 287 -13.50 44.65 -14.04
C GLU A 287 -14.44 45.77 -13.61
N GLY A 288 -15.62 45.86 -14.19
CA GLY A 288 -16.63 46.87 -13.84
C GLY A 288 -17.97 46.67 -14.49
N ILE A 289 -18.99 47.28 -13.91
CA ILE A 289 -20.38 47.23 -14.38
C ILE A 289 -20.89 48.65 -14.49
N VAL A 290 -21.59 48.95 -15.61
CA VAL A 290 -22.28 50.22 -15.83
C VAL A 290 -23.76 50.00 -15.72
N PHE A 291 -24.42 50.72 -14.76
CA PHE A 291 -25.88 50.79 -14.65
C PHE A 291 -26.40 52.16 -15.09
N PRO A 292 -27.57 52.22 -15.72
CA PRO A 292 -28.22 53.50 -15.99
C PRO A 292 -28.61 54.16 -14.67
N LEU A 293 -28.32 55.45 -14.53
CA LEU A 293 -28.73 56.24 -13.38
C LEU A 293 -30.20 56.61 -13.54
N ALA A 294 -31.08 55.82 -12.98
CA ALA A 294 -32.49 56.11 -12.92
C ALA A 294 -32.96 56.10 -11.46
N TYR A 295 -33.79 57.07 -11.08
CA TYR A 295 -34.32 57.15 -9.72
C TYR A 295 -35.83 56.87 -9.74
N ASP A 296 -36.28 56.22 -8.70
CA ASP A 296 -37.72 56.05 -8.43
C ASP A 296 -38.34 57.41 -8.11
N PRO A 297 -39.40 57.84 -8.82
CA PRO A 297 -39.99 59.15 -8.64
C PRO A 297 -40.52 59.42 -7.21
N ASP A 298 -41.00 58.40 -6.56
CA ASP A 298 -41.66 58.50 -5.25
C ASP A 298 -40.68 58.41 -4.08
N THR A 299 -39.72 57.51 -4.18
CA THR A 299 -38.75 57.22 -3.08
C THR A 299 -37.42 57.96 -3.25
N LYS A 300 -37.15 58.51 -4.44
CA LYS A 300 -35.85 59.13 -4.82
C LYS A 300 -34.63 58.20 -4.63
N LEU A 301 -34.81 56.90 -4.49
CA LEU A 301 -33.79 55.88 -4.43
C LEU A 301 -33.40 55.43 -5.85
N PRO A 302 -32.15 54.93 -6.07
CA PRO A 302 -31.80 54.36 -7.36
C PRO A 302 -32.75 53.22 -7.74
N ALA A 303 -33.26 53.26 -8.98
CA ALA A 303 -34.17 52.24 -9.50
C ALA A 303 -33.44 50.91 -9.76
N TYR A 304 -32.14 50.95 -9.94
CA TYR A 304 -31.29 49.78 -10.10
C TYR A 304 -30.16 49.83 -9.06
N ASP A 305 -29.93 48.74 -8.40
CA ASP A 305 -28.83 48.60 -7.42
C ASP A 305 -28.27 47.18 -7.50
N LEU A 306 -26.96 47.07 -7.36
CA LEU A 306 -26.28 45.80 -7.29
C LEU A 306 -25.46 45.77 -6.02
N LYS A 307 -25.73 44.79 -5.18
CA LYS A 307 -24.99 44.55 -3.95
C LYS A 307 -24.38 43.19 -3.95
N LEU A 308 -23.15 43.08 -3.44
CA LEU A 308 -22.56 41.83 -3.09
C LEU A 308 -22.90 41.52 -1.63
N LEU A 309 -23.81 40.57 -1.44
CA LEU A 309 -24.10 40.08 -0.10
C LEU A 309 -22.98 39.18 0.36
N SER A 310 -22.16 39.66 1.27
CA SER A 310 -21.25 38.80 2.02
C SER A 310 -22.01 38.22 3.21
N THR A 311 -21.90 36.95 3.42
CA THR A 311 -22.32 36.30 4.66
C THR A 311 -21.39 36.74 5.79
N GLY A 312 -21.50 37.98 6.28
CA GLY A 312 -20.61 38.58 7.31
C GLY A 312 -20.66 37.89 8.70
N GLY A 313 -21.04 36.62 8.74
CA GLY A 313 -21.02 35.78 9.93
C GLY A 313 -19.69 35.05 10.09
N ARG A 314 -19.15 35.07 11.31
CA ARG A 314 -18.06 34.15 11.66
C ARG A 314 -18.48 32.73 11.28
N ARG A 315 -17.61 31.98 10.55
CA ARG A 315 -17.84 30.57 10.28
C ARG A 315 -18.15 29.86 11.59
N GLN A 316 -19.29 29.20 11.64
CA GLN A 316 -19.78 28.50 12.83
C GLN A 316 -18.97 27.22 13.12
N PHE A 317 -18.20 26.76 12.14
CA PHE A 317 -17.39 25.53 12.22
C PHE A 317 -15.96 25.83 11.82
N ASP A 318 -15.03 25.33 12.64
CA ASP A 318 -13.59 25.30 12.33
C ASP A 318 -13.31 24.11 11.41
N THR A 319 -13.20 24.38 10.10
CA THR A 319 -12.92 23.36 9.10
C THR A 319 -11.55 22.74 9.27
N ASN A 320 -10.55 23.50 9.76
CA ASN A 320 -9.22 22.98 10.04
C ASN A 320 -9.24 21.86 11.11
N GLN A 321 -9.95 22.07 12.21
CA GLN A 321 -10.08 21.02 13.24
C GLN A 321 -10.76 19.76 12.70
N ILE A 322 -11.75 19.94 11.81
CA ILE A 322 -12.44 18.80 11.20
C ILE A 322 -11.50 18.04 10.23
N VAL A 323 -10.77 18.74 9.40
CA VAL A 323 -9.78 18.16 8.46
C VAL A 323 -8.68 17.43 9.24
N THR A 324 -8.08 18.08 10.24
CA THR A 324 -7.05 17.46 11.11
C THR A 324 -7.56 16.18 11.77
N ARG A 325 -8.80 16.15 12.26
CA ARG A 325 -9.41 14.94 12.82
C ARG A 325 -9.53 13.81 11.80
N TYR A 326 -9.81 14.12 10.53
CA TYR A 326 -9.84 13.09 9.48
C TYR A 326 -8.43 12.63 9.13
N ASP A 327 -7.43 13.51 9.10
CA ASP A 327 -6.04 13.15 8.89
C ASP A 327 -5.54 12.18 9.96
N GLN A 328 -5.83 12.45 11.22
CA GLN A 328 -5.53 11.54 12.32
C GLN A 328 -6.20 10.18 12.16
N ARG A 329 -7.49 10.15 11.75
CA ARG A 329 -8.20 8.89 11.50
C ARG A 329 -7.62 8.10 10.33
N ILE A 330 -7.15 8.77 9.28
CA ILE A 330 -6.50 8.13 8.14
C ILE A 330 -5.19 7.48 8.58
N THR A 331 -4.31 8.23 9.25
CA THR A 331 -3.01 7.72 9.71
C THR A 331 -3.13 6.60 10.74
N MET A 332 -4.13 6.65 11.62
CA MET A 332 -4.40 5.58 12.59
C MET A 332 -4.75 4.24 11.93
N THR A 333 -5.25 4.22 10.70
CA THR A 333 -5.62 2.95 10.03
C THR A 333 -4.43 2.05 9.73
N VAL A 334 -3.24 2.62 9.67
CA VAL A 334 -1.97 1.92 9.43
C VAL A 334 -0.96 2.12 10.56
N LEU A 335 -1.42 2.58 11.73
CA LEU A 335 -0.58 2.85 12.90
C LEU A 335 0.49 3.94 12.65
N ALA A 336 0.29 4.81 11.69
CA ALA A 336 1.21 5.85 11.28
C ALA A 336 0.87 7.25 11.83
N ASP A 337 0.04 7.32 12.87
CA ASP A 337 -0.40 8.59 13.49
C ASP A 337 0.75 9.36 14.17
N PHE A 338 1.87 8.69 14.44
CA PHE A 338 3.08 9.36 14.91
C PHE A 338 3.67 10.35 13.88
N LEU A 339 3.38 10.19 12.59
CA LEU A 339 3.80 11.15 11.54
C LEU A 339 3.17 12.54 11.73
N LEU A 340 2.07 12.63 12.46
CA LEU A 340 1.38 13.88 12.77
C LEU A 340 1.78 14.46 14.15
N LEU A 341 2.61 13.76 14.92
CA LEU A 341 3.05 14.16 16.27
C LEU A 341 4.01 15.36 16.24
N GLY A 342 3.91 16.32 15.59
CA GLY A 342 4.68 17.57 15.61
C GLY A 342 3.76 18.79 15.52
N HIS A 343 2.52 18.57 15.11
CA HIS A 343 1.57 19.65 14.90
C HIS A 343 0.75 20.04 16.15
N GLU A 344 0.69 19.18 17.17
CA GLU A 344 -0.15 19.42 18.36
C GLU A 344 0.60 19.64 19.67
N GLY A 345 1.93 19.64 19.68
CA GLY A 345 2.74 20.05 20.87
C GLY A 345 2.58 19.18 22.13
N ILE A 346 1.82 18.11 22.12
CA ILE A 346 1.52 17.26 23.28
C ILE A 346 1.79 15.79 22.93
N GLY A 347 3.02 15.35 23.15
CA GLY A 347 3.38 13.94 23.09
C GLY A 347 4.60 13.68 23.96
N THR A 348 4.51 12.78 24.95
CA THR A 348 5.70 12.35 25.66
C THR A 348 6.57 11.53 24.72
N GLN A 349 7.88 11.71 24.77
CA GLN A 349 8.86 10.96 23.96
C GLN A 349 8.62 9.44 24.04
N ALA A 350 8.29 8.91 25.21
CA ALA A 350 7.97 7.51 25.43
C ALA A 350 6.77 7.01 24.61
N LEU A 351 5.72 7.81 24.46
CA LEU A 351 4.54 7.45 23.67
C LEU A 351 4.87 7.38 22.16
N SER A 352 5.70 8.32 21.68
CA SER A 352 6.15 8.34 20.29
C SER A 352 6.99 7.11 19.97
N VAL A 353 7.90 6.71 20.84
CA VAL A 353 8.73 5.50 20.67
C VAL A 353 7.86 4.25 20.57
N SER A 354 6.90 4.06 21.49
CA SER A 354 6.01 2.90 21.46
C SER A 354 5.14 2.82 20.20
N LYS A 355 4.69 3.96 19.67
CA LYS A 355 3.95 4.00 18.39
C LYS A 355 4.82 3.64 17.19
N ILE A 356 6.06 4.12 17.16
CA ILE A 356 7.03 3.76 16.11
C ILE A 356 7.33 2.26 16.15
N GLU A 357 7.55 1.67 17.33
CA GLU A 357 7.78 0.24 17.47
C GLU A 357 6.60 -0.60 16.95
N LEU A 358 5.37 -0.20 17.27
CA LEU A 358 4.17 -0.88 16.78
C LEU A 358 4.04 -0.77 15.25
N PHE A 359 4.36 0.39 14.69
CA PHE A 359 4.39 0.60 13.24
C PHE A 359 5.46 -0.27 12.57
N LEU A 360 6.69 -0.30 13.09
CA LEU A 360 7.77 -1.15 12.57
C LEU A 360 7.42 -2.63 12.67
N THR A 361 6.73 -3.05 13.73
CA THR A 361 6.20 -4.42 13.85
C THR A 361 5.20 -4.74 12.74
N SER A 362 4.32 -3.81 12.38
CA SER A 362 3.39 -4.00 11.27
C SER A 362 4.09 -4.08 9.92
N LEU A 363 5.15 -3.28 9.71
CA LEU A 363 5.98 -3.34 8.50
C LEU A 363 6.73 -4.67 8.39
N ASN A 364 7.21 -5.20 9.53
CA ASN A 364 7.85 -6.50 9.56
C ASN A 364 6.92 -7.63 9.05
N ALA A 365 5.62 -7.55 9.32
CA ALA A 365 4.66 -8.51 8.80
C ALA A 365 4.54 -8.44 7.25
N TYR A 366 4.66 -7.26 6.65
CA TYR A 366 4.68 -7.12 5.19
C TYR A 366 5.97 -7.66 4.58
N LEU A 367 7.12 -7.40 5.20
CA LEU A 367 8.41 -7.95 4.80
C LEU A 367 8.42 -9.48 4.87
N SER A 368 7.87 -10.05 5.96
CA SER A 368 7.70 -11.50 6.10
C SER A 368 6.84 -12.09 4.98
N ASN A 369 5.75 -11.44 4.62
CA ASN A 369 4.89 -11.88 3.52
C ASN A 369 5.62 -11.88 2.17
N ILE A 370 6.47 -10.88 1.91
CA ILE A 370 7.30 -10.84 0.70
C ILE A 370 8.30 -12.01 0.72
N SER A 371 9.06 -12.16 1.80
CA SER A 371 10.02 -13.24 1.98
C SER A 371 9.37 -14.63 1.81
N GLU A 372 8.25 -14.87 2.50
CA GLU A 372 7.51 -16.14 2.42
C GLU A 372 7.00 -16.45 1.01
N THR A 373 6.54 -15.44 0.27
CA THR A 373 6.10 -15.61 -1.11
C THR A 373 7.25 -16.05 -2.02
N PHE A 374 8.45 -15.47 -1.85
CA PHE A 374 9.64 -15.91 -2.58
C PHE A 374 10.07 -17.31 -2.17
N ASN A 375 10.10 -17.61 -0.88
CA ASN A 375 10.55 -18.88 -0.35
C ASN A 375 9.60 -20.04 -0.67
N SER A 376 8.29 -19.76 -0.72
CA SER A 376 7.30 -20.79 -1.02
C SER A 376 7.11 -21.03 -2.52
N TYR A 377 7.33 -20.02 -3.37
CA TYR A 377 6.96 -20.12 -4.78
C TYR A 377 8.10 -19.80 -5.76
N ALA A 378 8.81 -18.67 -5.61
CA ALA A 378 9.78 -18.22 -6.59
C ALA A 378 11.05 -19.10 -6.58
N ILE A 379 11.63 -19.27 -5.41
CA ILE A 379 12.89 -20.02 -5.23
C ILE A 379 12.70 -21.50 -5.54
N PRO A 380 11.71 -22.23 -4.99
CA PRO A 380 11.54 -23.65 -5.28
C PRO A 380 11.28 -23.93 -6.77
N ARG A 381 10.56 -23.04 -7.45
CA ARG A 381 10.33 -23.17 -8.90
C ARG A 381 11.61 -23.01 -9.70
N LEU A 382 12.45 -22.04 -9.34
CA LEU A 382 13.76 -21.83 -9.99
C LEU A 382 14.71 -22.98 -9.73
N MET A 383 14.79 -23.48 -8.49
CA MET A 383 15.62 -24.64 -8.11
C MET A 383 15.21 -25.89 -8.89
N ARG A 384 13.91 -26.15 -9.03
CA ARG A 384 13.38 -27.26 -9.82
C ARG A 384 13.75 -27.16 -11.31
N LEU A 385 13.71 -25.95 -11.89
CA LEU A 385 14.13 -25.73 -13.28
C LEU A 385 15.63 -26.02 -13.51
N ASN A 386 16.43 -25.91 -12.46
CA ASN A 386 17.86 -26.21 -12.49
C ASN A 386 18.19 -27.63 -12.00
N GLY A 387 17.19 -28.45 -11.69
CA GLY A 387 17.38 -29.83 -11.23
C GLY A 387 17.97 -29.97 -9.82
N VAL A 388 17.85 -28.92 -8.98
CA VAL A 388 18.34 -28.91 -7.61
C VAL A 388 17.26 -29.47 -6.68
N SER A 389 17.68 -30.28 -5.68
CA SER A 389 16.77 -30.87 -4.70
C SER A 389 16.25 -29.82 -3.72
N GLU A 390 15.04 -30.04 -3.19
CA GLU A 390 14.39 -29.15 -2.21
C GLU A 390 15.21 -29.00 -0.92
N GLU A 391 15.99 -30.02 -0.53
CA GLU A 391 16.85 -30.00 0.66
C GLU A 391 17.95 -28.93 0.59
N LEU A 392 18.39 -28.58 -0.62
CA LEU A 392 19.40 -27.55 -0.86
C LEU A 392 18.79 -26.17 -1.15
N SER A 393 17.46 -26.04 -1.12
CA SER A 393 16.77 -24.79 -1.44
C SER A 393 17.08 -23.70 -0.42
N PRO A 394 17.71 -22.59 -0.82
CA PRO A 394 18.01 -21.49 0.08
C PRO A 394 16.77 -20.67 0.40
N ALA A 395 16.88 -19.79 1.40
CA ALA A 395 15.83 -18.91 1.83
C ALA A 395 16.21 -17.43 1.65
N LEU A 396 15.30 -16.64 1.08
CA LEU A 396 15.39 -15.19 1.08
C LEU A 396 15.03 -14.68 2.48
N THR A 397 15.91 -13.92 3.09
CA THR A 397 15.75 -13.34 4.42
C THR A 397 15.96 -11.82 4.36
N TYR A 398 15.62 -11.13 5.42
CA TYR A 398 15.78 -9.68 5.51
C TYR A 398 16.14 -9.27 6.94
N SER A 399 16.84 -8.14 7.09
CA SER A 399 17.10 -7.53 8.38
C SER A 399 15.86 -6.74 8.82
N PRO A 400 15.18 -7.09 9.95
CA PRO A 400 14.00 -6.35 10.39
C PRO A 400 14.32 -4.86 10.56
N PRO A 401 13.42 -3.96 10.14
CA PRO A 401 13.60 -2.54 10.38
C PRO A 401 13.61 -2.27 11.89
N LYS A 402 14.69 -1.69 12.37
CA LYS A 402 14.90 -1.41 13.79
C LYS A 402 14.86 0.09 14.04
N ASN A 403 14.22 0.48 15.12
CA ASN A 403 14.50 1.79 15.71
C ASN A 403 15.83 1.66 16.45
N ILE A 404 16.90 2.19 15.87
CA ILE A 404 18.25 2.06 16.44
C ILE A 404 18.34 3.07 17.58
N ASP A 405 18.04 2.63 18.79
CA ASP A 405 18.36 3.37 20.02
C ASP A 405 19.85 3.17 20.35
N LEU A 406 20.70 3.93 19.67
CA LEU A 406 22.14 3.92 19.89
C LEU A 406 22.50 4.22 21.35
N GLU A 407 21.71 5.05 22.04
CA GLU A 407 21.92 5.38 23.43
C GLU A 407 21.62 4.20 24.36
N GLY A 408 20.51 3.48 24.11
CA GLY A 408 20.16 2.27 24.85
C GLY A 408 21.20 1.15 24.64
N VAL A 409 21.66 0.97 23.41
CA VAL A 409 22.74 0.01 23.11
C VAL A 409 24.05 0.39 23.78
N ALA A 410 24.46 1.65 23.76
CA ALA A 410 25.66 2.12 24.46
C ALA A 410 25.56 1.91 25.98
N LYS A 411 24.39 2.20 26.58
CA LYS A 411 24.13 1.92 28.00
C LYS A 411 24.19 0.43 28.32
N PHE A 412 23.59 -0.42 27.46
CA PHE A 412 23.62 -1.88 27.62
C PHE A 412 25.05 -2.42 27.56
N ILE A 413 25.85 -2.02 26.57
CA ILE A 413 27.26 -2.39 26.45
C ILE A 413 28.06 -1.95 27.67
N THR A 414 27.85 -0.71 28.12
CA THR A 414 28.51 -0.18 29.31
C THR A 414 28.14 -0.99 30.56
N SER A 415 26.88 -1.37 30.70
CA SER A 415 26.40 -2.18 31.83
C SER A 415 27.00 -3.60 31.82
N LEU A 416 27.13 -4.22 30.64
CA LEU A 416 27.77 -5.53 30.50
C LEU A 416 29.26 -5.46 30.79
N ALA A 417 29.96 -4.43 30.31
CA ALA A 417 31.39 -4.21 30.61
C ALA A 417 31.61 -3.98 32.12
N GLN A 418 30.72 -3.23 32.79
CA GLN A 418 30.77 -3.02 34.26
C GLN A 418 30.48 -4.30 35.02
N ALA A 419 29.65 -5.20 34.48
CA ALA A 419 29.36 -6.50 35.09
C ALA A 419 30.50 -7.52 34.86
N GLY A 420 31.60 -7.13 34.18
CA GLY A 420 32.77 -7.97 33.95
C GLY A 420 32.60 -9.01 32.84
N ALA A 421 31.61 -8.86 31.96
CA ALA A 421 31.46 -9.72 30.77
C ALA A 421 32.53 -9.34 29.75
N PRO A 422 33.38 -10.28 29.27
CA PRO A 422 34.37 -10.02 28.22
C PRO A 422 33.64 -9.89 26.88
N LEU A 423 33.38 -8.65 26.47
CA LEU A 423 32.68 -8.34 25.23
C LEU A 423 33.63 -8.19 24.05
N PHE A 424 34.91 -7.91 24.29
CA PHE A 424 35.94 -7.70 23.29
C PHE A 424 37.20 -8.51 23.64
N PRO A 425 37.92 -9.09 22.65
CA PRO A 425 37.67 -8.96 21.22
C PRO A 425 36.70 -10.04 20.70
N ASP A 426 35.54 -9.60 20.20
CA ASP A 426 34.57 -10.41 19.45
C ASP A 426 34.30 -9.67 18.14
N GLN A 427 34.81 -10.21 17.03
CA GLN A 427 34.75 -9.58 15.72
C GLN A 427 33.30 -9.46 15.20
N ASP A 428 32.47 -10.44 15.51
CA ASP A 428 31.06 -10.43 15.06
C ASP A 428 30.29 -9.38 15.81
N LEU A 429 30.50 -9.24 17.11
CA LEU A 429 29.92 -8.20 17.93
C LEU A 429 30.40 -6.80 17.49
N GLU A 430 31.69 -6.64 17.21
CA GLU A 430 32.25 -5.38 16.75
C GLU A 430 31.70 -4.98 15.38
N ASN A 431 31.63 -5.88 14.42
CA ASN A 431 31.05 -5.65 13.11
C ASN A 431 29.56 -5.33 13.20
N TYR A 432 28.82 -6.00 14.08
CA TYR A 432 27.43 -5.69 14.37
C TYR A 432 27.23 -4.27 14.90
N LEU A 433 28.05 -3.86 15.88
CA LEU A 433 28.00 -2.51 16.47
C LEU A 433 28.43 -1.43 15.47
N ARG A 434 29.45 -1.70 14.65
CA ARG A 434 29.86 -0.82 13.55
C ARG A 434 28.73 -0.64 12.53
N GLY A 435 28.07 -1.73 12.14
CA GLY A 435 26.92 -1.71 11.24
C GLY A 435 25.77 -0.89 11.81
N MET A 436 25.45 -1.03 13.10
CA MET A 436 24.43 -0.24 13.78
C MET A 436 24.76 1.27 13.84
N ALA A 437 26.05 1.61 13.96
CA ALA A 437 26.52 3.00 13.99
C ALA A 437 26.77 3.59 12.59
N GLY A 438 26.51 2.84 11.50
CA GLY A 438 26.81 3.26 10.13
C GLY A 438 28.30 3.38 9.82
N LEU A 439 29.16 2.70 10.59
CA LEU A 439 30.62 2.71 10.40
C LEU A 439 31.06 1.56 9.49
N PRO A 440 32.17 1.70 8.74
CA PRO A 440 32.73 0.63 7.93
C PRO A 440 33.07 -0.60 8.79
N GLN A 441 32.88 -1.79 8.23
CA GLN A 441 33.30 -3.04 8.88
C GLN A 441 34.80 -3.06 9.13
N GLY A 442 35.25 -3.51 10.31
CA GLY A 442 36.64 -3.69 10.62
C GLY A 442 37.23 -4.79 9.77
N GLN A 443 38.39 -4.56 9.16
CA GLN A 443 39.17 -5.64 8.53
C GLN A 443 39.75 -6.54 9.63
N ALA A 444 39.62 -7.86 9.45
CA ALA A 444 40.32 -8.80 10.32
C ALA A 444 41.81 -8.53 10.18
N GLU A 445 42.51 -8.17 11.27
CA GLU A 445 43.95 -8.25 11.30
C GLU A 445 44.32 -9.73 11.25
N GLU A 446 44.92 -10.16 10.14
CA GLU A 446 45.60 -11.45 10.08
C GLU A 446 46.78 -11.38 11.05
N VAL A 447 46.66 -12.15 12.15
CA VAL A 447 47.77 -12.42 13.08
C VAL A 447 48.52 -13.68 12.65
#